data_43b22088a232d28c0a158a11094ef6eb
#
_entry.id   43b22088a232d28c0a158a11094ef6eb
#
_cell.length_a   1.000
_cell.length_b   1.000
_cell.length_c   1.000
_cell.angle_alpha   90.00
_cell.angle_beta   90.00
_cell.angle_gamma   90.00
#
_symmetry.space_group_name_H-M   'P 1'
#
loop_
_entity.id
_entity.type
_entity.pdbx_description
1 polymer ?
#
loop_
_entity_poly.entity_id
_entity_poly.type
_entity_poly.pdbx_seq_one_letter_code
_entity_poly.pdbx_strand_id
1 'polypeptide(L)'
;MRLRWLRAAVGTVAVLAVVTACSGDGDPSVTPSPSTPAPTASDIPTITASVQPDPSEFTSTVAYVKGDSIDVSATPGGPTTMTVKAQDVLTVPDQTPLVLLTKTVQKDGIEVYLPVRPNGTTGWVDPNDVNLYATDLQLDVYHSEHTLTLSEAGIVVATFPIATGQDDMPTPGGTYFIRELLAPPNPLGAYGPYAYGLSGYSPVLDSFNGGDAVIGIHGTDDPSSIGKDISHGCIRMNNADITELVQTWQLPLGTPVYIHD
;
A
#
# COMPACT_ATOMS: atom_id res chain seq x y z
N MET A 1 -34.94 -1.32 22.78
CA MET A 1 -34.73 -2.74 22.57
C MET A 1 -33.32 -3.07 23.05
N ARG A 2 -33.16 -3.89 24.10
CA ARG A 2 -31.91 -4.05 24.85
C ARG A 2 -31.04 -5.14 24.20
N LEU A 3 -29.82 -4.79 23.79
CA LEU A 3 -28.83 -5.73 23.22
C LEU A 3 -28.11 -6.48 24.36
N ARG A 4 -28.24 -7.83 24.37
CA ARG A 4 -27.63 -8.71 25.38
C ARG A 4 -26.23 -9.13 24.89
N TRP A 5 -25.22 -8.86 25.72
CA TRP A 5 -23.85 -9.33 25.55
C TRP A 5 -23.76 -10.81 25.94
N LEU A 6 -23.31 -11.69 25.03
CA LEU A 6 -22.89 -13.05 25.36
C LEU A 6 -21.38 -13.05 25.62
N ARG A 7 -21.01 -13.45 26.84
CA ARG A 7 -19.63 -13.73 27.23
C ARG A 7 -19.33 -15.19 26.84
N ALA A 8 -18.26 -15.40 26.04
CA ALA A 8 -17.70 -16.73 25.79
C ALA A 8 -16.63 -17.04 26.84
N ALA A 9 -16.71 -18.25 27.42
CA ALA A 9 -15.82 -18.74 28.47
C ALA A 9 -14.51 -19.29 27.88
N VAL A 10 -13.40 -18.90 28.51
CA VAL A 10 -12.05 -19.41 28.24
C VAL A 10 -11.90 -20.79 28.90
N GLY A 11 -11.68 -21.83 28.14
CA GLY A 11 -11.35 -23.17 28.62
C GLY A 11 -9.83 -23.36 28.69
N THR A 12 -9.31 -23.55 29.89
CA THR A 12 -7.90 -23.85 30.16
C THR A 12 -7.65 -25.34 29.99
N VAL A 13 -6.76 -25.73 29.06
CA VAL A 13 -6.30 -27.13 28.90
C VAL A 13 -4.95 -27.27 29.63
N ALA A 14 -4.91 -28.10 30.65
CA ALA A 14 -3.70 -28.50 31.36
C ALA A 14 -3.01 -29.64 30.62
N VAL A 15 -1.75 -29.48 30.23
CA VAL A 15 -0.91 -30.56 29.70
C VAL A 15 -0.08 -31.17 30.83
N LEU A 16 -0.29 -32.45 31.10
CA LEU A 16 0.51 -33.23 32.04
C LEU A 16 1.79 -33.71 31.32
N ALA A 17 2.94 -33.38 31.81
CA ALA A 17 4.23 -33.92 31.36
C ALA A 17 4.53 -35.19 32.17
N VAL A 18 4.70 -36.31 31.50
CA VAL A 18 5.18 -37.58 32.07
C VAL A 18 6.69 -37.64 31.87
N VAL A 19 7.43 -37.67 33.00
CA VAL A 19 8.87 -37.90 33.02
C VAL A 19 9.13 -39.39 33.22
N THR A 20 9.76 -40.03 32.24
CA THR A 20 10.23 -41.43 32.37
C THR A 20 11.76 -41.38 32.56
N ALA A 21 12.20 -41.82 33.73
CA ALA A 21 13.59 -42.03 34.03
C ALA A 21 14.03 -43.44 33.57
N CYS A 22 15.12 -43.54 32.82
CA CYS A 22 15.84 -44.79 32.63
C CYS A 22 17.28 -44.61 33.14
N SER A 23 17.58 -45.39 34.16
CA SER A 23 18.94 -45.60 34.66
C SER A 23 19.65 -46.64 33.80
N GLY A 24 20.90 -46.43 33.46
CA GLY A 24 21.76 -47.38 32.78
C GLY A 24 23.23 -47.08 33.12
N ASP A 25 23.82 -47.90 33.97
CA ASP A 25 25.25 -47.91 34.30
C ASP A 25 26.11 -48.32 33.11
N GLY A 26 27.29 -47.69 32.99
CA GLY A 26 28.30 -48.09 32.01
C GLY A 26 29.44 -47.12 31.92
N ASP A 27 30.44 -47.25 32.85
CA ASP A 27 31.74 -46.57 32.74
C ASP A 27 32.62 -47.28 31.70
N PRO A 28 33.27 -46.54 30.80
CA PRO A 28 34.71 -46.68 30.68
C PRO A 28 35.45 -45.34 30.49
N SER A 29 36.42 -45.10 31.41
CA SER A 29 37.68 -44.42 31.28
C SER A 29 37.94 -43.75 29.93
N VAL A 30 37.80 -42.43 29.89
CA VAL A 30 38.31 -41.59 28.79
C VAL A 30 39.40 -40.66 29.31
N THR A 31 40.60 -40.85 28.83
CA THR A 31 41.79 -40.01 29.03
C THR A 31 41.53 -38.55 28.63
N PRO A 32 42.00 -37.56 29.36
CA PRO A 32 41.80 -36.17 28.99
C PRO A 32 42.67 -35.78 27.80
N SER A 33 42.01 -35.35 26.74
CA SER A 33 42.61 -34.69 25.58
C SER A 33 43.00 -33.24 25.95
N PRO A 34 44.06 -32.66 25.40
CA PRO A 34 44.54 -31.33 25.77
C PRO A 34 43.50 -30.29 25.38
N SER A 35 43.14 -29.46 26.35
CA SER A 35 42.24 -28.31 26.17
C SER A 35 42.84 -27.25 25.27
N THR A 36 42.15 -27.00 24.15
CA THR A 36 42.39 -25.82 23.28
C THR A 36 42.13 -24.56 24.11
N PRO A 37 43.02 -23.54 24.09
CA PRO A 37 42.77 -22.31 24.80
C PRO A 37 41.53 -21.60 24.25
N ALA A 38 40.70 -21.08 25.17
CA ALA A 38 39.53 -20.27 24.79
C ALA A 38 39.99 -19.01 24.05
N PRO A 39 39.24 -18.56 23.00
CA PRO A 39 39.56 -17.34 22.30
C PRO A 39 39.50 -16.13 23.26
N THR A 40 40.55 -15.31 23.18
CA THR A 40 40.68 -14.07 23.96
C THR A 40 39.60 -13.08 23.50
N ALA A 41 39.04 -12.31 24.43
CA ALA A 41 37.92 -11.37 24.25
C ALA A 41 38.16 -10.21 23.22
N SER A 42 39.28 -10.26 22.47
CA SER A 42 39.65 -9.23 21.49
C SER A 42 39.14 -9.48 20.06
N ASP A 43 38.55 -10.66 19.79
CA ASP A 43 38.13 -11.05 18.41
C ASP A 43 36.61 -11.04 18.21
N ILE A 44 35.85 -10.37 19.09
CA ILE A 44 34.43 -10.14 18.83
C ILE A 44 34.34 -8.97 17.85
N PRO A 45 33.89 -9.17 16.60
CA PRO A 45 33.66 -8.05 15.72
C PRO A 45 32.61 -7.14 16.35
N THR A 46 32.99 -5.89 16.58
CA THR A 46 32.05 -4.85 16.99
C THR A 46 30.99 -4.77 15.88
N ILE A 47 29.81 -5.31 16.15
CA ILE A 47 28.66 -5.11 15.27
C ILE A 47 28.36 -3.61 15.37
N THR A 48 28.81 -2.87 14.36
CA THR A 48 28.35 -1.48 14.17
C THR A 48 26.84 -1.56 14.09
N ALA A 49 26.15 -0.96 15.07
CA ALA A 49 24.70 -0.86 15.01
C ALA A 49 24.34 -0.28 13.64
N SER A 50 23.62 -1.03 12.83
CA SER A 50 23.05 -0.49 11.60
C SER A 50 22.20 0.70 12.02
N VAL A 51 22.53 1.88 11.50
CA VAL A 51 21.68 3.06 11.69
C VAL A 51 20.33 2.67 11.12
N GLN A 52 19.36 2.47 12.02
CA GLN A 52 17.98 2.26 11.57
C GLN A 52 17.55 3.56 10.88
N PRO A 53 17.03 3.49 9.64
CA PRO A 53 16.62 4.70 8.93
C PRO A 53 15.61 5.47 9.80
N ASP A 54 15.63 6.80 9.69
CA ASP A 54 14.66 7.63 10.40
C ASP A 54 13.25 7.30 9.85
N PRO A 55 12.30 6.88 10.69
CA PRO A 55 10.93 6.58 10.24
C PRO A 55 10.27 7.74 9.47
N SER A 56 10.69 8.98 9.70
CA SER A 56 10.18 10.14 8.97
C SER A 56 10.54 10.14 7.49
N GLU A 57 11.60 9.43 7.06
CA GLU A 57 11.98 9.29 5.65
C GLU A 57 10.95 8.48 4.85
N PHE A 58 10.13 7.66 5.53
CA PHE A 58 9.12 6.79 4.93
C PHE A 58 7.69 7.29 5.16
N THR A 59 7.54 8.52 5.67
CA THR A 59 6.23 9.10 5.94
C THR A 59 5.82 10.02 4.80
N SER A 60 4.70 9.70 4.16
CA SER A 60 4.08 10.56 3.15
C SER A 60 3.02 11.45 3.78
N THR A 61 2.84 12.65 3.23
CA THR A 61 1.78 13.57 3.64
C THR A 61 0.67 13.60 2.60
N VAL A 62 -0.57 13.60 3.07
CA VAL A 62 -1.78 13.62 2.25
C VAL A 62 -2.57 14.88 2.56
N ALA A 63 -2.99 15.61 1.53
CA ALA A 63 -3.83 16.77 1.62
C ALA A 63 -5.30 16.37 1.41
N TYR A 64 -6.13 16.47 2.44
CA TYR A 64 -7.58 16.32 2.38
C TYR A 64 -8.19 17.68 2.10
N VAL A 65 -8.84 17.82 0.96
CA VAL A 65 -9.50 19.05 0.53
C VAL A 65 -10.72 19.33 1.43
N LYS A 66 -10.89 20.58 1.88
CA LYS A 66 -11.99 20.98 2.77
C LYS A 66 -13.35 21.08 2.08
N GLY A 67 -13.39 21.00 0.76
CA GLY A 67 -14.59 21.09 -0.07
C GLY A 67 -14.59 20.10 -1.22
N ASP A 68 -15.49 20.28 -2.16
CA ASP A 68 -15.64 19.41 -3.34
C ASP A 68 -14.76 19.85 -4.52
N SER A 69 -13.97 20.90 -4.34
CA SER A 69 -13.04 21.42 -5.35
C SER A 69 -11.86 22.12 -4.71
N ILE A 70 -10.75 22.20 -5.44
CA ILE A 70 -9.55 22.90 -5.04
C ILE A 70 -8.96 23.68 -6.21
N ASP A 71 -8.57 24.92 -5.96
CA ASP A 71 -7.86 25.75 -6.90
C ASP A 71 -6.37 25.41 -6.90
N VAL A 72 -5.81 25.31 -8.09
CA VAL A 72 -4.42 24.94 -8.31
C VAL A 72 -3.71 26.05 -9.04
N SER A 73 -2.51 26.41 -8.59
CA SER A 73 -1.63 27.38 -9.21
C SER A 73 -0.32 26.74 -9.71
N ALA A 74 0.39 27.41 -10.61
CA ALA A 74 1.67 26.94 -11.12
C ALA A 74 2.84 27.18 -10.15
N THR A 75 2.67 28.09 -9.19
CA THR A 75 3.69 28.49 -8.20
C THR A 75 3.03 28.70 -6.83
N PRO A 76 3.79 28.58 -5.73
CA PRO A 76 3.25 28.82 -4.38
C PRO A 76 2.62 30.23 -4.29
N GLY A 77 1.37 30.31 -3.81
CA GLY A 77 0.64 31.57 -3.70
C GLY A 77 0.35 32.30 -5.02
N GLY A 78 0.57 31.66 -6.16
CA GLY A 78 0.33 32.22 -7.50
C GLY A 78 -1.16 32.27 -7.88
N PRO A 79 -1.49 32.84 -9.05
CA PRO A 79 -2.85 32.86 -9.54
C PRO A 79 -3.31 31.45 -9.89
N THR A 80 -4.61 31.20 -9.70
CA THR A 80 -5.26 29.93 -10.10
C THR A 80 -5.11 29.70 -11.60
N THR A 81 -4.60 28.53 -11.96
CA THR A 81 -4.43 28.09 -13.35
C THR A 81 -5.44 27.03 -13.75
N MET A 82 -5.93 26.26 -12.77
CA MET A 82 -6.99 25.26 -12.94
C MET A 82 -7.72 25.01 -11.62
N THR A 83 -8.90 24.40 -11.70
CA THR A 83 -9.64 23.92 -10.53
C THR A 83 -9.89 22.42 -10.71
N VAL A 84 -9.50 21.61 -9.71
CA VAL A 84 -9.83 20.18 -9.64
C VAL A 84 -11.11 20.02 -8.85
N LYS A 85 -12.12 19.35 -9.42
CA LYS A 85 -13.41 19.09 -8.76
C LYS A 85 -13.59 17.61 -8.52
N ALA A 86 -14.14 17.25 -7.35
CA ALA A 86 -14.44 15.87 -6.99
C ALA A 86 -15.30 15.17 -8.04
N GLN A 87 -16.33 15.84 -8.55
CA GLN A 87 -17.22 15.31 -9.59
C GLN A 87 -16.53 14.96 -10.90
N ASP A 88 -15.37 15.57 -11.20
CA ASP A 88 -14.66 15.38 -12.46
C ASP A 88 -13.59 14.26 -12.34
N VAL A 89 -13.23 13.87 -11.11
CA VAL A 89 -12.11 12.95 -10.85
C VAL A 89 -12.45 11.75 -9.96
N LEU A 90 -13.67 11.69 -9.37
CA LEU A 90 -14.10 10.59 -8.52
C LEU A 90 -15.33 9.89 -9.11
N THR A 91 -15.41 8.57 -8.91
CA THR A 91 -16.56 7.76 -9.33
C THR A 91 -17.78 8.01 -8.44
N VAL A 92 -17.55 8.26 -7.14
CA VAL A 92 -18.60 8.51 -6.13
C VAL A 92 -18.29 9.79 -5.33
N PRO A 93 -18.32 10.97 -5.99
CA PRO A 93 -17.88 12.23 -5.40
C PRO A 93 -18.65 12.63 -4.13
N ASP A 94 -19.91 12.21 -4.01
CA ASP A 94 -20.74 12.52 -2.82
C ASP A 94 -20.38 11.66 -1.59
N GLN A 95 -19.56 10.62 -1.76
CA GLN A 95 -19.19 9.66 -0.70
C GLN A 95 -17.70 9.60 -0.44
N THR A 96 -16.89 10.17 -1.32
CA THR A 96 -15.43 10.09 -1.26
C THR A 96 -14.86 11.49 -1.12
N PRO A 97 -14.08 11.80 -0.07
CA PRO A 97 -13.40 13.08 0.04
C PRO A 97 -12.35 13.23 -1.08
N LEU A 98 -12.19 14.43 -1.59
CA LEU A 98 -11.11 14.75 -2.52
C LEU A 98 -9.79 14.79 -1.75
N VAL A 99 -8.87 13.92 -2.11
CA VAL A 99 -7.54 13.81 -1.49
C VAL A 99 -6.45 13.94 -2.53
N LEU A 100 -5.30 14.45 -2.14
CA LEU A 100 -4.13 14.64 -3.00
C LEU A 100 -2.87 14.20 -2.24
N LEU A 101 -1.98 13.49 -2.91
CA LEU A 101 -0.65 13.18 -2.35
C LEU A 101 0.23 14.42 -2.43
N THR A 102 0.86 14.80 -1.32
CA THR A 102 1.76 15.96 -1.33
C THR A 102 3.14 15.57 -1.85
N LYS A 103 3.78 16.48 -2.56
CA LYS A 103 5.16 16.37 -3.01
C LYS A 103 6.07 17.27 -2.20
N THR A 104 5.63 18.50 -1.93
CA THR A 104 6.39 19.49 -1.18
C THR A 104 5.43 20.31 -0.32
N VAL A 105 5.79 20.52 0.96
CA VAL A 105 5.03 21.39 1.87
C VAL A 105 5.85 22.62 2.19
N GLN A 106 5.30 23.80 1.90
CA GLN A 106 5.90 25.10 2.19
C GLN A 106 4.87 26.00 2.89
N LYS A 107 5.35 27.12 3.43
CA LYS A 107 4.48 28.06 4.15
C LYS A 107 3.40 28.67 3.24
N ASP A 108 3.77 28.95 2.00
CA ASP A 108 2.97 29.76 1.06
C ASP A 108 2.25 28.86 0.03
N GLY A 109 2.40 27.51 0.12
CA GLY A 109 1.75 26.57 -0.78
C GLY A 109 2.20 25.13 -0.54
N ILE A 110 1.37 24.21 -0.99
CA ILE A 110 1.64 22.78 -0.95
C ILE A 110 1.64 22.27 -2.38
N GLU A 111 2.77 21.72 -2.84
CA GLU A 111 2.84 21.05 -4.12
C GLU A 111 2.22 19.65 -3.97
N VAL A 112 1.27 19.31 -4.84
CA VAL A 112 0.53 18.06 -4.82
C VAL A 112 0.55 17.38 -6.18
N TYR A 113 0.47 16.05 -6.20
CA TYR A 113 0.14 15.30 -7.40
C TYR A 113 -1.36 15.43 -7.67
N LEU A 114 -1.70 15.64 -8.95
CA LEU A 114 -3.08 15.88 -9.38
C LEU A 114 -3.64 14.63 -10.10
N PRO A 115 -4.89 14.24 -9.83
CA PRO A 115 -5.56 13.13 -10.51
C PRO A 115 -6.11 13.61 -11.87
N VAL A 116 -5.23 14.10 -12.75
CA VAL A 116 -5.55 14.62 -14.07
C VAL A 116 -4.55 14.15 -15.12
N ARG A 117 -4.91 14.27 -16.40
CA ARG A 117 -3.98 14.01 -17.52
C ARG A 117 -3.12 15.24 -17.83
N PRO A 118 -1.85 15.06 -18.21
CA PRO A 118 -1.10 13.79 -18.23
C PRO A 118 -0.75 13.29 -16.82
N ASN A 119 -0.49 11.96 -16.69
CA ASN A 119 -0.02 11.37 -15.42
C ASN A 119 1.22 12.09 -14.89
N GLY A 120 1.33 12.21 -13.56
CA GLY A 120 2.45 12.89 -12.92
C GLY A 120 2.34 14.43 -12.90
N THR A 121 1.23 14.99 -13.39
CA THR A 121 0.98 16.44 -13.27
C THR A 121 0.97 16.85 -11.80
N THR A 122 1.67 17.93 -11.46
CA THR A 122 1.68 18.54 -10.14
C THR A 122 1.21 19.99 -10.19
N GLY A 123 0.83 20.54 -9.05
CA GLY A 123 0.48 21.93 -8.90
C GLY A 123 0.46 22.34 -7.44
N TRP A 124 0.31 23.62 -7.19
CA TRP A 124 0.35 24.23 -5.86
C TRP A 124 -1.04 24.60 -5.40
N VAL A 125 -1.38 24.21 -4.17
CA VAL A 125 -2.65 24.52 -3.51
C VAL A 125 -2.42 25.39 -2.28
N ASP A 126 -3.45 26.17 -1.88
CA ASP A 126 -3.40 26.96 -0.66
C ASP A 126 -3.46 26.04 0.57
N PRO A 127 -2.51 26.17 1.54
CA PRO A 127 -2.57 25.41 2.79
C PRO A 127 -3.87 25.60 3.60
N ASN A 128 -4.56 26.72 3.40
CA ASN A 128 -5.85 26.97 4.07
C ASN A 128 -7.00 26.12 3.53
N ASP A 129 -6.89 25.57 2.33
CA ASP A 129 -7.95 24.81 1.67
C ASP A 129 -7.86 23.30 1.94
N VAL A 130 -6.84 22.86 2.67
CA VAL A 130 -6.61 21.44 2.96
C VAL A 130 -6.37 21.20 4.45
N ASN A 131 -6.58 19.95 4.87
CA ASN A 131 -6.06 19.39 6.12
C ASN A 131 -4.98 18.37 5.76
N LEU A 132 -3.83 18.43 6.44
CA LEU A 132 -2.72 17.50 6.20
C LEU A 132 -2.76 16.34 7.17
N TYR A 133 -2.55 15.14 6.66
CA TYR A 133 -2.42 13.90 7.41
C TYR A 133 -1.17 13.15 6.95
N ALA A 134 -0.54 12.44 7.87
CA ALA A 134 0.60 11.59 7.56
C ALA A 134 0.16 10.14 7.38
N THR A 135 0.85 9.41 6.49
CA THR A 135 0.76 7.97 6.35
C THR A 135 2.16 7.39 6.18
N ASP A 136 2.43 6.29 6.83
CA ASP A 136 3.65 5.49 6.71
C ASP A 136 3.43 4.22 5.86
N LEU A 137 2.21 4.06 5.32
CA LEU A 137 1.84 2.99 4.40
C LEU A 137 2.15 3.40 2.95
N GLN A 138 2.68 2.46 2.19
CA GLN A 138 3.09 2.64 0.79
C GLN A 138 2.86 1.35 0.01
N LEU A 139 2.42 1.47 -1.23
CA LEU A 139 2.38 0.37 -2.19
C LEU A 139 3.46 0.55 -3.26
N ASP A 140 4.21 -0.51 -3.54
CA ASP A 140 5.13 -0.61 -4.66
C ASP A 140 4.69 -1.72 -5.59
N VAL A 141 4.51 -1.40 -6.86
CA VAL A 141 4.13 -2.32 -7.94
C VAL A 141 5.35 -2.57 -8.81
N TYR A 142 5.79 -3.81 -8.88
CA TYR A 142 6.89 -4.25 -9.74
C TYR A 142 6.32 -5.01 -10.93
N HIS A 143 6.25 -4.33 -12.07
CA HIS A 143 5.64 -4.86 -13.29
C HIS A 143 6.35 -6.12 -13.78
N SER A 144 7.67 -6.06 -13.94
CA SER A 144 8.47 -7.19 -14.42
C SER A 144 8.44 -8.42 -13.51
N GLU A 145 8.14 -8.26 -12.23
CA GLU A 145 8.06 -9.33 -11.23
C GLU A 145 6.64 -9.82 -10.98
N HIS A 146 5.63 -9.13 -11.53
CA HIS A 146 4.22 -9.34 -11.23
C HIS A 146 3.93 -9.38 -9.73
N THR A 147 4.52 -8.44 -8.99
CA THR A 147 4.35 -8.33 -7.54
C THR A 147 3.92 -6.94 -7.12
N LEU A 148 3.10 -6.89 -6.08
CA LEU A 148 2.74 -5.69 -5.34
C LEU A 148 3.20 -5.89 -3.89
N THR A 149 3.99 -4.95 -3.38
CA THR A 149 4.39 -4.95 -1.97
C THR A 149 3.69 -3.84 -1.22
N LEU A 150 3.31 -4.12 0.03
CA LEU A 150 2.89 -3.14 1.00
C LEU A 150 4.02 -2.94 1.99
N SER A 151 4.42 -1.69 2.18
CA SER A 151 5.39 -1.29 3.20
C SER A 151 4.71 -0.42 4.26
N GLU A 152 5.12 -0.60 5.52
CA GLU A 152 4.81 0.25 6.66
C GLU A 152 6.11 0.78 7.24
N ALA A 153 6.25 2.11 7.32
CA ALA A 153 7.47 2.79 7.76
C ALA A 153 8.76 2.27 7.05
N GLY A 154 8.68 2.03 5.74
CA GLY A 154 9.78 1.54 4.92
C GLY A 154 10.09 0.05 5.04
N ILE A 155 9.32 -0.70 5.84
CA ILE A 155 9.49 -2.16 6.00
C ILE A 155 8.40 -2.85 5.19
N VAL A 156 8.77 -3.76 4.29
CA VAL A 156 7.80 -4.59 3.57
C VAL A 156 7.09 -5.52 4.57
N VAL A 157 5.78 -5.36 4.67
CA VAL A 157 4.92 -6.13 5.59
C VAL A 157 4.03 -7.14 4.88
N ALA A 158 3.79 -6.96 3.58
CA ALA A 158 3.07 -7.93 2.75
C ALA A 158 3.54 -7.87 1.30
N THR A 159 3.40 -9.00 0.59
CA THR A 159 3.70 -9.13 -0.85
C THR A 159 2.62 -9.96 -1.52
N PHE A 160 2.09 -9.48 -2.63
CA PHE A 160 0.98 -10.11 -3.35
C PHE A 160 1.34 -10.33 -4.82
N PRO A 161 0.98 -11.48 -5.40
CA PRO A 161 1.09 -11.68 -6.84
C PRO A 161 -0.02 -10.90 -7.56
N ILE A 162 0.32 -10.28 -8.68
CA ILE A 162 -0.59 -9.42 -9.46
C ILE A 162 -0.57 -9.80 -10.94
N ALA A 163 -1.55 -9.27 -11.70
CA ALA A 163 -1.47 -9.16 -13.15
C ALA A 163 -1.48 -7.68 -13.52
N THR A 164 -0.81 -7.35 -14.64
CA THR A 164 -0.60 -5.99 -15.10
C THR A 164 -1.12 -5.81 -16.53
N GLY A 165 -0.97 -4.61 -17.09
CA GLY A 165 -1.37 -4.27 -18.44
C GLY A 165 -0.53 -4.99 -19.48
N GLN A 166 -1.17 -5.39 -20.60
CA GLN A 166 -0.48 -5.98 -21.75
C GLN A 166 0.28 -4.91 -22.55
N ASP A 167 1.21 -5.32 -23.43
CA ASP A 167 2.14 -4.44 -24.13
C ASP A 167 1.50 -3.24 -24.85
N ASP A 168 0.33 -3.43 -25.46
CA ASP A 168 -0.41 -2.38 -26.19
C ASP A 168 -1.34 -1.55 -25.27
N MET A 169 -1.54 -1.98 -24.05
CA MET A 169 -2.33 -1.30 -22.99
C MET A 169 -1.63 -1.41 -21.63
N PRO A 170 -0.42 -0.83 -21.50
CA PRO A 170 0.42 -1.04 -20.33
C PRO A 170 -0.14 -0.40 -19.06
N THR A 171 0.22 -0.98 -17.92
CA THR A 171 0.15 -0.29 -16.63
C THR A 171 1.23 0.79 -16.62
N PRO A 172 0.86 2.10 -16.52
CA PRO A 172 1.85 3.16 -16.64
C PRO A 172 2.71 3.27 -15.39
N GLY A 173 4.04 3.29 -15.55
CA GLY A 173 4.98 3.59 -14.47
C GLY A 173 4.82 5.00 -13.91
N GLY A 174 5.23 5.21 -12.66
CA GLY A 174 5.21 6.53 -12.03
C GLY A 174 4.72 6.56 -10.59
N THR A 175 4.48 7.79 -10.11
CA THR A 175 3.97 8.07 -8.76
C THR A 175 2.49 8.36 -8.80
N TYR A 176 1.73 7.59 -8.05
CA TYR A 176 0.27 7.69 -7.94
C TYR A 176 -0.13 7.67 -6.46
N PHE A 177 -1.43 7.79 -6.20
CA PHE A 177 -2.02 7.60 -4.88
C PHE A 177 -3.41 6.99 -5.00
N ILE A 178 -3.87 6.35 -3.94
CA ILE A 178 -5.25 5.87 -3.83
C ILE A 178 -6.18 7.07 -3.70
N ARG A 179 -7.01 7.32 -4.71
CA ARG A 179 -7.96 8.43 -4.70
C ARG A 179 -9.37 8.03 -4.20
N GLU A 180 -9.73 6.75 -4.35
CA GLU A 180 -11.03 6.23 -3.95
C GLU A 180 -10.98 4.73 -3.68
N LEU A 181 -11.93 4.25 -2.86
CA LEU A 181 -12.18 2.83 -2.62
C LEU A 181 -13.64 2.52 -3.02
N LEU A 182 -13.81 1.55 -3.90
CA LEU A 182 -15.09 1.11 -4.41
C LEU A 182 -15.38 -0.33 -3.99
N ALA A 183 -16.67 -0.62 -3.73
CA ALA A 183 -17.19 -1.97 -3.59
C ALA A 183 -18.08 -2.24 -4.82
N PRO A 184 -17.58 -2.92 -5.87
CA PRO A 184 -18.36 -3.23 -7.06
C PRO A 184 -19.65 -4.00 -6.72
N PRO A 185 -20.76 -3.76 -7.41
CA PRO A 185 -22.05 -4.39 -7.09
C PRO A 185 -22.05 -5.91 -7.29
N ASN A 186 -21.13 -6.44 -8.11
CA ASN A 186 -20.91 -7.87 -8.28
C ASN A 186 -19.51 -8.24 -7.76
N PRO A 187 -19.37 -8.77 -6.51
CA PRO A 187 -18.07 -9.11 -5.94
C PRO A 187 -17.41 -10.33 -6.59
N LEU A 188 -18.12 -11.06 -7.45
CA LEU A 188 -17.61 -12.19 -8.25
C LEU A 188 -17.38 -11.80 -9.73
N GLY A 189 -17.50 -10.53 -10.08
CA GLY A 189 -17.26 -10.00 -11.42
C GLY A 189 -15.81 -9.61 -11.65
N ALA A 190 -15.57 -9.01 -12.82
CA ALA A 190 -14.23 -8.67 -13.31
C ALA A 190 -13.40 -7.76 -12.39
N TYR A 191 -14.04 -7.01 -11.50
CA TYR A 191 -13.38 -6.14 -10.52
C TYR A 191 -13.27 -6.76 -9.12
N GLY A 192 -13.83 -7.98 -8.91
CA GLY A 192 -13.84 -8.62 -7.61
C GLY A 192 -14.65 -7.87 -6.56
N PRO A 193 -14.36 -8.12 -5.24
CA PRO A 193 -15.11 -7.53 -4.14
C PRO A 193 -14.78 -6.05 -3.88
N TYR A 194 -13.56 -5.60 -4.23
CA TYR A 194 -13.07 -4.25 -3.99
C TYR A 194 -12.20 -3.75 -5.13
N ALA A 195 -12.20 -2.42 -5.31
CA ALA A 195 -11.33 -1.72 -6.24
C ALA A 195 -10.84 -0.40 -5.65
N TYR A 196 -9.53 -0.21 -5.58
CA TYR A 196 -8.90 1.09 -5.35
C TYR A 196 -8.73 1.79 -6.69
N GLY A 197 -9.34 2.98 -6.85
CA GLY A 197 -9.06 3.88 -7.97
C GLY A 197 -7.80 4.68 -7.67
N LEU A 198 -6.86 4.70 -8.62
CA LEU A 198 -5.62 5.47 -8.52
C LEU A 198 -5.78 6.87 -9.16
N SER A 199 -4.84 7.76 -8.84
CA SER A 199 -4.77 9.09 -9.47
C SER A 199 -4.31 9.07 -10.93
N GLY A 200 -3.98 7.90 -11.47
CA GLY A 200 -3.45 7.72 -12.81
C GLY A 200 -4.48 7.23 -13.82
N TYR A 201 -4.17 7.46 -15.09
CA TYR A 201 -5.00 7.11 -16.25
C TYR A 201 -4.21 6.26 -17.23
N SER A 202 -4.93 5.47 -18.02
CA SER A 202 -4.33 4.74 -19.14
C SER A 202 -3.63 5.72 -20.10
N PRO A 203 -2.40 5.42 -20.56
CA PRO A 203 -1.70 6.25 -21.54
C PRO A 203 -2.26 6.08 -22.97
N VAL A 204 -3.07 5.05 -23.22
CA VAL A 204 -3.58 4.70 -24.57
C VAL A 204 -5.09 4.76 -24.68
N LEU A 205 -5.84 4.64 -23.58
CA LEU A 205 -7.29 4.71 -23.58
C LEU A 205 -7.75 6.05 -23.01
N ASP A 206 -8.64 6.74 -23.71
CA ASP A 206 -9.29 7.94 -23.19
C ASP A 206 -10.47 7.58 -22.27
N SER A 207 -11.17 6.48 -22.60
CA SER A 207 -12.32 6.00 -21.82
C SER A 207 -12.36 4.47 -21.75
N PHE A 208 -12.95 3.95 -20.67
CA PHE A 208 -13.18 2.53 -20.48
C PHE A 208 -14.51 2.28 -19.75
N ASN A 209 -15.35 1.39 -20.27
CA ASN A 209 -16.67 1.05 -19.69
C ASN A 209 -17.58 2.27 -19.39
N GLY A 210 -17.48 3.32 -20.21
CA GLY A 210 -18.35 4.51 -20.10
C GLY A 210 -17.86 5.57 -19.09
N GLY A 211 -16.69 5.38 -18.49
CA GLY A 211 -15.98 6.37 -17.68
C GLY A 211 -14.59 6.67 -18.22
N ASP A 212 -13.85 7.54 -17.57
CA ASP A 212 -12.43 7.76 -17.84
C ASP A 212 -11.65 6.46 -17.62
N ALA A 213 -10.62 6.24 -18.45
CA ALA A 213 -9.78 5.06 -18.34
C ALA A 213 -8.79 5.19 -17.16
N VAL A 214 -9.33 5.19 -15.94
CA VAL A 214 -8.60 5.28 -14.69
C VAL A 214 -7.91 3.95 -14.40
N ILE A 215 -6.66 4.00 -13.95
CA ILE A 215 -5.94 2.82 -13.46
C ILE A 215 -6.42 2.50 -12.06
N GLY A 216 -6.70 1.22 -11.80
CA GLY A 216 -7.11 0.73 -10.48
C GLY A 216 -6.34 -0.51 -10.05
N ILE A 217 -6.40 -0.79 -8.74
CA ILE A 217 -5.98 -2.05 -8.14
C ILE A 217 -7.25 -2.74 -7.68
N HIS A 218 -7.56 -3.93 -8.21
CA HIS A 218 -8.85 -4.58 -7.95
C HIS A 218 -8.75 -6.10 -7.98
N GLY A 219 -9.78 -6.78 -7.48
CA GLY A 219 -9.92 -8.22 -7.58
C GLY A 219 -10.18 -8.69 -9.03
N THR A 220 -10.43 -9.97 -9.22
CA THR A 220 -10.69 -10.54 -10.55
C THR A 220 -11.63 -11.74 -10.47
N ASP A 221 -12.41 -11.97 -11.53
CA ASP A 221 -13.14 -13.22 -11.78
C ASP A 221 -12.29 -14.27 -12.53
N ASP A 222 -11.08 -13.89 -12.97
CA ASP A 222 -10.11 -14.77 -13.61
C ASP A 222 -8.79 -14.87 -12.81
N PRO A 223 -8.71 -15.72 -11.77
CA PRO A 223 -7.48 -15.93 -11.02
C PRO A 223 -6.31 -16.46 -11.86
N SER A 224 -6.58 -17.06 -13.02
CA SER A 224 -5.54 -17.56 -13.92
C SER A 224 -4.78 -16.46 -14.64
N SER A 225 -5.29 -15.22 -14.58
CA SER A 225 -4.60 -14.03 -15.10
C SER A 225 -3.42 -13.57 -14.25
N ILE A 226 -3.39 -13.93 -12.96
CA ILE A 226 -2.33 -13.50 -12.04
C ILE A 226 -0.96 -14.03 -12.50
N GLY A 227 0.05 -13.16 -12.44
CA GLY A 227 1.40 -13.41 -12.95
C GLY A 227 1.56 -13.19 -14.46
N LYS A 228 0.64 -12.43 -15.09
CA LYS A 228 0.67 -12.17 -16.55
C LYS A 228 0.38 -10.71 -16.88
N ASP A 229 0.85 -10.29 -18.05
CA ASP A 229 0.52 -9.01 -18.69
C ASP A 229 -0.72 -9.20 -19.57
N ILE A 230 -1.91 -8.94 -19.03
CA ILE A 230 -3.17 -9.31 -19.69
C ILE A 230 -4.28 -8.28 -19.51
N SER A 231 -4.09 -7.27 -18.67
CA SER A 231 -5.11 -6.27 -18.41
C SER A 231 -5.09 -5.12 -19.43
N HIS A 232 -6.05 -4.21 -19.34
CA HIS A 232 -6.09 -2.96 -20.10
C HIS A 232 -5.41 -1.79 -19.35
N GLY A 233 -4.46 -2.11 -18.46
CA GLY A 233 -3.69 -1.16 -17.66
C GLY A 233 -3.95 -1.23 -16.15
N CYS A 234 -5.08 -1.80 -15.70
CA CYS A 234 -5.34 -2.00 -14.28
C CYS A 234 -4.48 -3.14 -13.69
N ILE A 235 -4.23 -3.05 -12.40
CA ILE A 235 -3.51 -4.05 -11.61
C ILE A 235 -4.54 -5.00 -11.02
N ARG A 236 -4.47 -6.29 -11.38
CA ARG A 236 -5.39 -7.31 -10.88
C ARG A 236 -4.75 -8.07 -9.72
N MET A 237 -5.53 -8.35 -8.70
CA MET A 237 -5.18 -9.19 -7.54
C MET A 237 -6.17 -10.35 -7.41
N ASN A 238 -5.77 -11.42 -6.72
CA ASN A 238 -6.78 -12.38 -6.26
C ASN A 238 -7.79 -11.70 -5.34
N ASN A 239 -9.01 -12.18 -5.32
CA ASN A 239 -10.06 -11.59 -4.48
C ASN A 239 -9.75 -11.65 -2.98
N ALA A 240 -9.01 -12.67 -2.52
CA ALA A 240 -8.56 -12.77 -1.14
C ALA A 240 -7.54 -11.66 -0.81
N ASP A 241 -6.59 -11.41 -1.71
CA ASP A 241 -5.49 -10.47 -1.53
C ASP A 241 -6.00 -9.01 -1.48
N ILE A 242 -6.89 -8.62 -2.42
CA ILE A 242 -7.49 -7.28 -2.36
C ILE A 242 -8.39 -7.11 -1.14
N THR A 243 -9.05 -8.19 -0.69
CA THR A 243 -9.84 -8.16 0.55
C THR A 243 -8.95 -7.95 1.77
N GLU A 244 -7.78 -8.57 1.81
CA GLU A 244 -6.78 -8.36 2.87
C GLU A 244 -6.32 -6.90 2.90
N LEU A 245 -5.95 -6.30 1.75
CA LEU A 245 -5.57 -4.89 1.67
C LEU A 245 -6.66 -3.97 2.21
N VAL A 246 -7.93 -4.25 1.92
CA VAL A 246 -9.05 -3.39 2.32
C VAL A 246 -9.46 -3.62 3.78
N GLN A 247 -9.54 -4.86 4.24
CA GLN A 247 -10.14 -5.18 5.54
C GLN A 247 -9.12 -5.30 6.67
N THR A 248 -7.90 -5.75 6.36
CA THR A 248 -6.84 -5.94 7.35
C THR A 248 -5.96 -4.70 7.43
N TRP A 249 -5.43 -4.25 6.30
CA TRP A 249 -4.52 -3.10 6.24
C TRP A 249 -5.24 -1.75 6.22
N GLN A 250 -6.49 -1.71 5.74
CA GLN A 250 -7.35 -0.52 5.75
C GLN A 250 -6.65 0.72 5.18
N LEU A 251 -6.01 0.57 4.01
CA LEU A 251 -5.21 1.63 3.40
C LEU A 251 -6.02 2.94 3.29
N PRO A 252 -5.52 4.05 3.86
CA PRO A 252 -6.21 5.33 3.78
C PRO A 252 -6.17 5.89 2.36
N LEU A 253 -7.15 6.72 2.02
CA LEU A 253 -7.08 7.53 0.80
C LEU A 253 -5.84 8.42 0.85
N GLY A 254 -5.17 8.57 -0.29
CA GLY A 254 -3.91 9.28 -0.39
C GLY A 254 -2.67 8.41 -0.17
N THR A 255 -2.81 7.12 0.23
CA THR A 255 -1.67 6.19 0.29
C THR A 255 -0.91 6.22 -1.04
N PRO A 256 0.40 6.50 -1.03
CA PRO A 256 1.21 6.52 -2.24
C PRO A 256 1.32 5.15 -2.88
N VAL A 257 1.33 5.14 -4.21
CA VAL A 257 1.51 3.95 -5.05
C VAL A 257 2.59 4.25 -6.07
N TYR A 258 3.70 3.55 -5.97
CA TYR A 258 4.81 3.66 -6.91
C TYR A 258 4.79 2.46 -7.86
N ILE A 259 4.69 2.74 -9.17
CA ILE A 259 4.68 1.70 -10.20
C ILE A 259 6.04 1.75 -10.89
N HIS A 260 6.79 0.66 -10.74
CA HIS A 260 8.13 0.45 -11.29
C HIS A 260 8.04 -0.36 -12.57
N ASP A 261 8.81 0.03 -13.59
CA ASP A 261 8.91 -0.66 -14.90
C ASP A 261 9.69 -1.98 -14.81
#